data_42c71b07ae33f2389c251d53aed5e665
#
_entry.id   42c71b07ae33f2389c251d53aed5e665
#
_cell.length_a   1.000
_cell.length_b   1.000
_cell.length_c   1.000
_cell.angle_alpha   90.00
_cell.angle_beta   90.00
_cell.angle_gamma   90.00
#
_symmetry.space_group_name_H-M   'P 1'
#
loop_
_entity.id
_entity.type
_entity.pdbx_description
1 polymer ?
#
loop_
_entity_poly.entity_id
_entity_poly.type
_entity_poly.pdbx_seq_one_letter_code
_entity_poly.pdbx_strand_id
1 'polypeptide(L)'
;MLVVTAVNGCRYCSYFHTKQALKSGITAEEISDLLAGDVANCPQDEAVAVAYAQHWAESDAHPDPEAAKRLQQTCGREKTEAIHLILRMIRMANLLGNSWDYLIYRISFGRKGV
;
A
#
# COMPACT_ATOMS: atom_id res chain seq x y z
N MET A 1 0.95 -0.68 -4.01
CA MET A 1 -0.27 0.05 -3.54
C MET A 1 -1.13 -0.78 -2.59
N LEU A 2 -1.46 -2.04 -2.89
CA LEU A 2 -2.28 -2.90 -2.02
C LEU A 2 -1.76 -2.99 -0.57
N VAL A 3 -0.46 -3.24 -0.40
CA VAL A 3 0.16 -3.38 0.93
C VAL A 3 0.01 -2.12 1.77
N VAL A 4 0.27 -0.95 1.18
CA VAL A 4 0.11 0.35 1.86
C VAL A 4 -1.36 0.60 2.22
N THR A 5 -2.27 0.26 1.31
CA THR A 5 -3.71 0.37 1.55
C THR A 5 -4.18 -0.53 2.68
N ALA A 6 -3.62 -1.74 2.80
CA ALA A 6 -3.92 -2.65 3.90
C ALA A 6 -3.51 -2.04 5.26
N VAL A 7 -2.32 -1.46 5.34
CA VAL A 7 -1.83 -0.78 6.56
C VAL A 7 -2.70 0.43 6.91
N ASN A 8 -3.06 1.25 5.93
CA ASN A 8 -3.83 2.48 6.15
C ASN A 8 -5.34 2.25 6.31
N GLY A 9 -5.85 1.06 5.99
CA GLY A 9 -7.24 0.68 6.21
C GLY A 9 -8.27 1.40 5.34
N CYS A 10 -7.89 1.88 4.14
CA CYS A 10 -8.82 2.55 3.22
C CYS A 10 -9.65 1.52 2.43
N ARG A 11 -10.91 1.33 2.77
CA ARG A 11 -11.79 0.35 2.11
C ARG A 11 -12.05 0.64 0.64
N TYR A 12 -12.20 1.91 0.24
CA TYR A 12 -12.41 2.31 -1.15
C TYR A 12 -11.16 2.04 -2.00
N CYS A 13 -10.01 2.36 -1.47
CA CYS A 13 -8.72 2.13 -2.10
C CYS A 13 -8.43 0.62 -2.23
N SER A 14 -8.76 -0.16 -1.21
CA SER A 14 -8.63 -1.61 -1.23
C SER A 14 -9.47 -2.23 -2.35
N TYR A 15 -10.74 -1.85 -2.45
CA TYR A 15 -11.62 -2.30 -3.53
C TYR A 15 -11.09 -1.93 -4.91
N PHE A 16 -10.69 -0.66 -5.09
CA PHE A 16 -10.19 -0.17 -6.37
C PHE A 16 -8.90 -0.89 -6.79
N HIS A 17 -7.91 -0.98 -5.89
CA HIS A 17 -6.63 -1.60 -6.21
C HIS A 17 -6.71 -3.11 -6.37
N THR A 18 -7.59 -3.79 -5.63
CA THR A 18 -7.89 -5.22 -5.84
C THR A 18 -8.44 -5.45 -7.24
N LYS A 19 -9.40 -4.63 -7.67
CA LYS A 19 -9.97 -4.72 -9.01
C LYS A 19 -8.94 -4.47 -10.11
N GLN A 20 -8.05 -3.50 -9.91
CA GLN A 20 -6.96 -3.22 -10.86
C GLN A 20 -5.93 -4.35 -10.90
N ALA A 21 -5.57 -4.92 -9.76
CA ALA A 21 -4.65 -6.04 -9.69
C ALA A 21 -5.18 -7.27 -10.43
N LEU A 22 -6.45 -7.62 -10.23
CA LEU A 22 -7.11 -8.71 -10.96
C LEU A 22 -7.09 -8.48 -12.49
N LYS A 23 -7.35 -7.25 -12.92
CA LYS A 23 -7.27 -6.88 -14.36
C LYS A 23 -5.87 -6.97 -14.92
N SER A 24 -4.84 -6.80 -14.08
CA SER A 24 -3.43 -6.89 -14.46
C SER A 24 -2.91 -8.33 -14.45
N GLY A 25 -3.75 -9.32 -14.14
CA GLY A 25 -3.40 -10.73 -14.14
C GLY A 25 -2.85 -11.27 -12.81
N ILE A 26 -2.87 -10.46 -11.74
CA ILE A 26 -2.54 -10.94 -10.40
C ILE A 26 -3.71 -11.78 -9.88
N THR A 27 -3.42 -12.96 -9.36
CA THR A 27 -4.46 -13.87 -8.86
C THR A 27 -5.07 -13.40 -7.55
N ALA A 28 -6.28 -13.87 -7.24
CA ALA A 28 -6.94 -13.56 -5.97
C ALA A 28 -6.14 -14.06 -4.75
N GLU A 29 -5.43 -15.17 -4.90
CA GLU A 29 -4.54 -15.73 -3.87
C GLU A 29 -3.35 -14.80 -3.63
N GLU A 30 -2.65 -14.39 -4.68
CA GLU A 30 -1.54 -13.43 -4.57
C GLU A 30 -1.97 -12.09 -3.95
N ILE A 31 -3.17 -11.61 -4.28
CA ILE A 31 -3.73 -10.40 -3.68
C ILE A 31 -3.98 -10.61 -2.19
N SER A 32 -4.53 -11.75 -1.81
CA SER A 32 -4.77 -12.10 -0.40
C SER A 32 -3.46 -12.13 0.39
N ASP A 33 -2.42 -12.73 -0.16
CA ASP A 33 -1.09 -12.78 0.45
C ASP A 33 -0.50 -11.37 0.63
N LEU A 34 -0.58 -10.52 -0.39
CA LEU A 34 -0.11 -9.14 -0.33
C LEU A 34 -0.87 -8.31 0.72
N LEU A 35 -2.18 -8.51 0.85
CA LEU A 35 -2.99 -7.82 1.86
C LEU A 35 -2.68 -8.32 3.29
N ALA A 36 -2.27 -9.57 3.42
CA ALA A 36 -1.81 -10.15 4.68
C ALA A 36 -0.35 -9.78 5.03
N GLY A 37 0.37 -9.14 4.10
CA GLY A 37 1.80 -8.83 4.26
C GLY A 37 2.72 -10.03 4.01
N ASP A 38 2.22 -11.09 3.38
CA ASP A 38 3.01 -12.26 3.02
C ASP A 38 3.69 -12.05 1.67
N VAL A 39 5.02 -12.13 1.67
CA VAL A 39 5.87 -11.95 0.49
C VAL A 39 6.62 -13.24 0.09
N ALA A 40 6.28 -14.39 0.71
CA ALA A 40 6.99 -15.64 0.51
C ALA A 40 6.98 -16.11 -0.96
N ASN A 41 5.90 -15.83 -1.68
CA ASN A 41 5.70 -16.22 -3.08
C ASN A 41 6.10 -15.13 -4.09
N CYS A 42 6.62 -13.98 -3.63
CA CYS A 42 7.09 -12.93 -4.52
C CYS A 42 8.52 -13.23 -5.02
N PRO A 43 8.88 -12.82 -6.26
CA PRO A 43 10.28 -12.74 -6.67
C PRO A 43 11.09 -11.89 -5.66
N GLN A 44 12.36 -12.26 -5.44
CA GLN A 44 13.15 -11.68 -4.34
C GLN A 44 13.30 -10.15 -4.42
N ASP A 45 13.46 -9.59 -5.62
CA ASP A 45 13.52 -8.13 -5.83
C ASP A 45 12.17 -7.44 -5.56
N GLU A 46 11.07 -8.06 -5.95
CA GLU A 46 9.72 -7.60 -5.64
C GLU A 46 9.41 -7.72 -4.14
N ALA A 47 9.83 -8.81 -3.50
CA ALA A 47 9.65 -9.02 -2.07
C ALA A 47 10.31 -7.90 -1.24
N VAL A 48 11.51 -7.45 -1.61
CA VAL A 48 12.20 -6.33 -0.97
C VAL A 48 11.38 -5.04 -1.11
N ALA A 49 10.86 -4.76 -2.29
CA ALA A 49 10.04 -3.58 -2.55
C ALA A 49 8.71 -3.62 -1.78
N VAL A 50 8.04 -4.76 -1.73
CA VAL A 50 6.78 -4.95 -0.99
C VAL A 50 7.01 -4.84 0.51
N ALA A 51 8.04 -5.48 1.05
CA ALA A 51 8.40 -5.38 2.47
C ALA A 51 8.76 -3.95 2.87
N TYR A 52 9.49 -3.24 2.02
CA TYR A 52 9.77 -1.82 2.23
C TYR A 52 8.51 -0.97 2.23
N ALA A 53 7.59 -1.20 1.30
CA ALA A 53 6.33 -0.47 1.22
C ALA A 53 5.49 -0.66 2.49
N GLN A 54 5.42 -1.87 3.02
CA GLN A 54 4.75 -2.17 4.27
C GLN A 54 5.39 -1.43 5.44
N HIS A 55 6.71 -1.54 5.59
CA HIS A 55 7.46 -0.84 6.64
C HIS A 55 7.30 0.68 6.56
N TRP A 56 7.37 1.24 5.35
CA TRP A 56 7.16 2.66 5.11
C TRP A 56 5.76 3.13 5.56
N ALA A 57 4.73 2.34 5.29
CA ALA A 57 3.36 2.65 5.72
C ALA A 57 3.19 2.51 7.24
N GLU A 58 3.71 1.44 7.85
CA GLU A 58 3.65 1.17 9.28
C GLU A 58 4.42 2.22 10.11
N SER A 59 5.49 2.76 9.57
CA SER A 59 6.30 3.81 10.18
C SER A 59 5.78 5.23 9.92
N ASP A 60 4.57 5.36 9.39
CA ASP A 60 3.96 6.66 9.07
C ASP A 60 4.82 7.50 8.10
N ALA A 61 5.37 6.88 7.08
CA ALA A 61 6.29 7.46 6.10
C ALA A 61 7.65 7.92 6.67
N HIS A 62 8.07 7.33 7.78
CA HIS A 62 9.38 7.55 8.39
C HIS A 62 10.20 6.24 8.40
N PRO A 63 10.62 5.74 7.23
CA PRO A 63 11.30 4.45 7.15
C PRO A 63 12.67 4.47 7.80
N ASP A 64 13.09 3.31 8.28
CA ASP A 64 14.46 3.10 8.74
C ASP A 64 15.45 3.38 7.59
N PRO A 65 16.52 4.16 7.81
CA PRO A 65 17.56 4.42 6.81
C PRO A 65 18.19 3.16 6.22
N GLU A 66 18.37 2.10 7.01
CA GLU A 66 18.90 0.83 6.52
C GLU A 66 17.92 0.13 5.56
N ALA A 67 16.62 0.21 5.82
CA ALA A 67 15.61 -0.31 4.91
C ALA A 67 15.60 0.44 3.57
N ALA A 68 15.70 1.76 3.61
CA ALA A 68 15.79 2.61 2.41
C ALA A 68 17.06 2.30 1.60
N LYS A 69 18.19 2.13 2.28
CA LYS A 69 19.47 1.75 1.64
C LYS A 69 19.37 0.38 0.96
N ARG A 70 18.79 -0.60 1.63
CA ARG A 70 18.57 -1.95 1.07
C ARG A 70 17.70 -1.89 -0.18
N LEU A 71 16.64 -1.12 -0.18
CA LEU A 71 15.79 -0.93 -1.36
C LEU A 71 16.59 -0.36 -2.53
N GLN A 72 17.39 0.67 -2.29
CA GLN A 72 18.21 1.30 -3.33
C GLN A 72 19.30 0.35 -3.87
N GLN A 73 19.91 -0.46 -3.02
CA GLN A 73 20.89 -1.47 -3.43
C GLN A 73 20.26 -2.58 -4.28
N THR A 74 19.02 -2.97 -3.98
CA THR A 74 18.30 -4.05 -4.69
C THR A 74 17.69 -3.57 -6.00
N CYS A 75 17.05 -2.39 -6.00
CA CYS A 75 16.25 -1.90 -7.12
C CYS A 75 16.97 -0.85 -7.98
N GLY A 76 18.02 -0.21 -7.47
CA GLY A 76 18.69 0.91 -8.10
C GLY A 76 17.96 2.24 -7.86
N ARG A 77 18.63 3.34 -8.17
CA ARG A 77 18.16 4.70 -7.87
C ARG A 77 16.84 5.04 -8.57
N GLU A 78 16.77 4.82 -9.87
CA GLU A 78 15.61 5.19 -10.69
C GLU A 78 14.34 4.46 -10.23
N LYS A 79 14.43 3.15 -10.02
CA LYS A 79 13.31 2.32 -9.56
C LYS A 79 12.89 2.69 -8.13
N THR A 80 13.86 2.99 -7.27
CA THR A 80 13.60 3.45 -5.89
C THR A 80 12.86 4.78 -5.87
N GLU A 81 13.24 5.73 -6.70
CA GLU A 81 12.54 7.03 -6.82
C GLU A 81 11.10 6.84 -7.31
N ALA A 82 10.89 5.96 -8.29
CA ALA A 82 9.55 5.60 -8.77
C ALA A 82 8.69 4.94 -7.68
N ILE A 83 9.26 4.04 -6.90
CA ILE A 83 8.59 3.40 -5.76
C ILE A 83 8.18 4.46 -4.73
N HIS A 84 9.07 5.37 -4.36
CA HIS A 84 8.75 6.44 -3.42
C HIS A 84 7.63 7.35 -3.92
N LEU A 85 7.61 7.67 -5.21
CA LEU A 85 6.52 8.45 -5.81
C LEU A 85 5.17 7.71 -5.65
N ILE A 86 5.15 6.43 -6.00
CA ILE A 86 3.96 5.58 -5.86
C ILE A 86 3.49 5.49 -4.40
N LEU A 87 4.42 5.33 -3.46
CA LEU A 87 4.09 5.26 -2.03
C LEU A 87 3.44 6.55 -1.52
N ARG A 88 3.96 7.70 -1.94
CA ARG A 88 3.36 9.01 -1.59
C ARG A 88 1.98 9.20 -2.20
N MET A 89 1.80 8.80 -3.44
CA MET A 89 0.51 8.89 -4.13
C MET A 89 -0.55 8.03 -3.45
N ILE A 90 -0.23 6.77 -3.16
CA ILE A 90 -1.20 5.89 -2.50
C ILE A 90 -1.50 6.31 -1.06
N ARG A 91 -0.51 6.82 -0.32
CA ARG A 91 -0.74 7.36 1.02
C ARG A 91 -1.72 8.52 0.97
N MET A 92 -1.51 9.48 0.08
CA MET A 92 -2.42 10.61 -0.09
C MET A 92 -3.84 10.14 -0.43
N ALA A 93 -3.99 9.20 -1.35
CA ALA A 93 -5.29 8.63 -1.72
C ALA A 93 -5.95 7.92 -0.54
N ASN A 94 -5.20 7.15 0.26
CA ASN A 94 -5.72 6.47 1.44
C ASN A 94 -6.20 7.46 2.51
N LEU A 95 -5.44 8.52 2.78
CA LEU A 95 -5.80 9.54 3.74
C LEU A 95 -7.06 10.31 3.30
N LEU A 96 -7.16 10.65 2.02
CA LEU A 96 -8.36 11.28 1.46
C LEU A 96 -9.57 10.36 1.54
N GLY A 97 -9.42 9.07 1.21
CA GLY A 97 -10.48 8.09 1.30
C GLY A 97 -11.00 7.90 2.74
N ASN A 98 -10.08 7.82 3.69
CA ASN A 98 -10.43 7.72 5.11
C ASN A 98 -11.09 8.99 5.64
N SER A 99 -10.62 10.16 5.22
CA SER A 99 -11.22 11.45 5.59
C SER A 99 -12.64 11.58 5.04
N TRP A 100 -12.86 11.15 3.80
CA TRP A 100 -14.18 11.11 3.18
C TRP A 100 -15.14 10.17 3.93
N ASP A 101 -14.67 8.98 4.28
CA ASP A 101 -15.44 7.99 5.02
C ASP A 101 -15.85 8.53 6.41
N TYR A 102 -14.92 9.19 7.09
CA TYR A 102 -15.19 9.87 8.36
C TYR A 102 -16.21 11.01 8.21
N LEU A 103 -16.09 11.80 7.15
CA LEU A 103 -17.05 12.88 6.86
C LEU A 103 -18.47 12.33 6.66
N ILE A 104 -18.61 11.27 5.88
CA ILE A 104 -19.90 10.59 5.68
C ILE A 104 -20.46 10.07 7.02
N TYR A 105 -19.60 9.47 7.84
CA TYR A 105 -19.98 9.01 9.17
C TYR A 105 -20.53 10.14 10.03
N ARG A 106 -19.87 11.29 10.04
CA ARG A 106 -20.30 12.48 10.79
C ARG A 106 -21.61 13.04 10.28
N ILE A 107 -21.77 13.22 8.97
CA ILE A 107 -22.98 13.78 8.35
C ILE A 107 -24.18 12.85 8.53
N SER A 108 -23.97 11.54 8.48
CA SER A 108 -25.03 10.52 8.60
C SER A 108 -25.39 10.16 10.04
N PHE A 109 -24.80 10.84 11.03
CA PHE A 109 -24.96 10.51 12.44
C PHE A 109 -24.61 9.05 12.80
N GLY A 110 -23.55 8.54 12.17
CA GLY A 110 -23.07 7.18 12.39
C GLY A 110 -23.80 6.08 11.62
N ARG A 111 -24.72 6.43 10.73
CA ARG A 111 -25.49 5.43 9.95
C ARG A 111 -24.75 4.92 8.72
N LYS A 112 -23.83 5.70 8.17
CA LYS A 112 -23.02 5.37 6.99
C LYS A 112 -21.57 5.76 7.24
N GLY A 113 -20.66 5.17 6.49
CA GLY A 113 -19.25 5.41 6.67
C GLY A 113 -18.59 4.33 7.54
N VAL A 114 -17.52 4.70 8.17
CA VAL A 114 -16.65 3.79 8.96
C VAL A 114 -17.41 2.92 9.93
#